data_5f3eb8d4c96dd825bcea4775b2a31a5c
#
_entry.id   5f3eb8d4c96dd825bcea4775b2a31a5c
#
_cell.length_a   1.000
_cell.length_b   1.000
_cell.length_c   1.000
_cell.angle_alpha   90.00
_cell.angle_beta   90.00
_cell.angle_gamma   90.00
#
_symmetry.space_group_name_H-M   'P 1'
#
loop_
_entity.id
_entity.type
_entity.pdbx_description
1 polymer ?
#
loop_
_entity_poly.entity_id
_entity_poly.type
_entity_poly.pdbx_seq_one_letter_code
_entity_poly.pdbx_strand_id
1 'polypeptide(L)'
;MANGDITKEYENDKIEVVTQWNIQVRKATKIMEEQADGSKKELNRSFHRHVLQPFSSVKSGDTWTHSATDISGEDADVKAVATAVWTDTVKANYKTFRESQSI
;
A
#
# COMPACT_ATOMS: atom_id res chain seq x y z
N MET A 1 -1.46 -6.42 -32.40
CA MET A 1 -2.40 -5.52 -31.77
C MET A 1 -2.69 -4.35 -32.70
N ALA A 2 -3.94 -3.88 -32.74
CA ALA A 2 -4.31 -2.81 -33.64
C ALA A 2 -3.79 -1.46 -33.12
N ASN A 3 -3.44 -0.58 -34.09
CA ASN A 3 -3.06 0.79 -33.81
C ASN A 3 -4.21 1.54 -33.15
N GLY A 4 -3.95 2.29 -32.08
CA GLY A 4 -4.97 3.04 -31.33
C GLY A 4 -5.67 2.27 -30.25
N ASP A 5 -5.28 1.03 -29.98
CA ASP A 5 -5.86 0.26 -28.88
C ASP A 5 -5.60 0.96 -27.54
N ILE A 6 -6.64 1.05 -26.72
CA ILE A 6 -6.57 1.67 -25.39
C ILE A 6 -6.47 0.57 -24.35
N THR A 7 -5.50 0.67 -23.46
CA THR A 7 -5.30 -0.26 -22.37
C THR A 7 -5.11 0.47 -21.06
N LYS A 8 -5.40 -0.20 -19.94
CA LYS A 8 -5.09 0.28 -18.61
C LYS A 8 -3.89 -0.47 -18.07
N GLU A 9 -2.95 0.27 -17.50
CA GLU A 9 -1.81 -0.30 -16.80
C GLU A 9 -1.78 0.21 -15.38
N TYR A 10 -1.35 -0.63 -14.46
CA TYR A 10 -1.32 -0.32 -13.03
C TYR A 10 0.11 -0.45 -12.51
N GLU A 11 0.47 0.47 -11.62
CA GLU A 11 1.80 0.49 -11.04
C GLU A 11 1.72 1.07 -9.64
N ASN A 12 2.35 0.43 -8.67
CA ASN A 12 2.58 1.07 -7.38
C ASN A 12 3.81 1.96 -7.56
N ASP A 13 3.58 3.20 -7.96
CA ASP A 13 4.68 4.09 -8.35
C ASP A 13 5.37 4.73 -7.16
N LYS A 14 4.80 4.57 -5.96
CA LYS A 14 5.40 5.09 -4.74
C LYS A 14 5.00 4.23 -3.56
N ILE A 15 5.98 3.66 -2.87
CA ILE A 15 5.79 2.92 -1.63
C ILE A 15 6.74 3.56 -0.61
N GLU A 16 6.16 4.16 0.44
CA GLU A 16 6.95 4.86 1.46
C GLU A 16 6.72 4.26 2.82
N VAL A 17 7.80 4.13 3.59
CA VAL A 17 7.71 3.79 5.01
C VAL A 17 7.78 5.09 5.79
N VAL A 18 6.73 5.39 6.54
CA VAL A 18 6.63 6.60 7.34
C VAL A 18 6.58 6.21 8.80
N THR A 19 7.36 6.88 9.64
CA THR A 19 7.65 6.46 10.99
C THR A 19 8.37 5.11 10.95
N GLN A 20 8.01 4.15 11.78
CA GLN A 20 8.64 2.81 11.76
C GLN A 20 7.76 1.76 11.10
N TRP A 21 6.46 2.04 10.94
CA TRP A 21 5.49 1.01 10.61
C TRP A 21 4.46 1.38 9.57
N ASN A 22 4.22 2.66 9.28
CA ASN A 22 3.23 3.04 8.29
C ASN A 22 3.78 2.84 6.88
N ILE A 23 3.04 2.12 6.05
CA ILE A 23 3.39 1.94 4.64
C ILE A 23 2.36 2.68 3.83
N GLN A 24 2.80 3.72 3.13
CA GLN A 24 1.96 4.51 2.24
C GLN A 24 2.17 4.04 0.81
N VAL A 25 1.09 3.64 0.17
CA VAL A 25 1.12 3.12 -1.21
C VAL A 25 0.37 4.08 -2.11
N ARG A 26 1.01 4.47 -3.21
CA ARG A 26 0.34 5.20 -4.28
C ARG A 26 0.30 4.31 -5.51
N LYS A 27 -0.90 3.99 -5.96
CA LYS A 27 -1.09 3.21 -7.16
C LYS A 27 -1.49 4.14 -8.30
N ALA A 28 -0.71 4.12 -9.37
CA ALA A 28 -1.02 4.86 -10.59
C ALA A 28 -1.82 3.95 -11.52
N THR A 29 -2.89 4.50 -12.07
CA THR A 29 -3.63 3.89 -13.16
C THR A 29 -3.34 4.70 -14.41
N LYS A 30 -2.71 4.08 -15.39
CA LYS A 30 -2.31 4.74 -16.63
C LYS A 30 -3.22 4.31 -17.76
N ILE A 31 -3.71 5.27 -18.54
CA ILE A 31 -4.46 5.01 -19.76
C ILE A 31 -3.47 5.14 -20.89
N MET A 32 -3.27 4.04 -21.62
CA MET A 32 -2.25 3.94 -22.66
C MET A 32 -2.91 3.76 -24.01
N GLU A 33 -2.30 4.34 -25.06
CA GLU A 33 -2.73 4.15 -26.44
C GLU A 33 -1.58 3.55 -27.25
N GLU A 34 -1.86 2.52 -28.00
CA GLU A 34 -0.87 1.92 -28.89
C GLU A 34 -0.64 2.80 -30.11
N GLN A 35 0.63 3.08 -30.40
CA GLN A 35 1.06 3.89 -31.53
C GLN A 35 1.34 3.01 -32.75
N ALA A 36 1.46 3.64 -33.93
CA ALA A 36 1.70 2.94 -35.18
C ALA A 36 2.99 2.12 -35.20
N ASP A 37 4.00 2.53 -34.42
CA ASP A 37 5.30 1.85 -34.33
C ASP A 37 5.30 0.72 -33.28
N GLY A 38 4.17 0.43 -32.67
CA GLY A 38 4.06 -0.58 -31.61
C GLY A 38 4.35 -0.10 -30.21
N SER A 39 4.83 1.14 -30.06
CA SER A 39 5.01 1.73 -28.73
C SER A 39 3.68 2.15 -28.14
N LYS A 40 3.69 2.49 -26.84
CA LYS A 40 2.51 2.97 -26.15
C LYS A 40 2.73 4.39 -25.67
N LYS A 41 1.69 5.20 -25.78
CA LYS A 41 1.69 6.58 -25.29
C LYS A 41 0.74 6.67 -24.10
N GLU A 42 1.21 7.26 -23.02
CA GLU A 42 0.36 7.53 -21.86
C GLU A 42 -0.53 8.74 -22.17
N LEU A 43 -1.84 8.52 -22.12
CA LEU A 43 -2.83 9.57 -22.36
C LEU A 43 -3.26 10.26 -21.08
N ASN A 44 -3.33 9.49 -19.99
CA ASN A 44 -3.79 10.00 -18.71
C ASN A 44 -3.27 9.13 -17.59
N ARG A 45 -3.18 9.70 -16.38
CA ARG A 45 -2.76 8.98 -15.19
C ARG A 45 -3.59 9.47 -14.01
N SER A 46 -4.11 8.54 -13.24
CA SER A 46 -4.79 8.84 -11.99
C SER A 46 -4.10 8.10 -10.86
N PHE A 47 -4.33 8.54 -9.63
CA PHE A 47 -3.65 7.97 -8.47
C PHE A 47 -4.66 7.57 -7.41
N HIS A 48 -4.39 6.46 -6.76
CA HIS A 48 -5.10 6.00 -5.58
C HIS A 48 -4.09 5.76 -4.47
N ARG A 49 -4.36 6.28 -3.29
CA ARG A 49 -3.47 6.14 -2.13
C ARG A 49 -4.16 5.36 -1.03
N HIS A 50 -3.40 4.49 -0.38
CA HIS A 50 -3.85 3.86 0.86
C HIS A 50 -2.68 3.68 1.81
N VAL A 51 -2.99 3.48 3.09
CA VAL A 51 -1.99 3.32 4.15
C VAL A 51 -2.22 1.99 4.83
N LEU A 52 -1.12 1.27 5.10
CA LEU A 52 -1.14 0.02 5.82
C LEU A 52 -0.40 0.19 7.14
N GLN A 53 -0.97 -0.38 8.21
CA GLN A 53 -0.39 -0.44 9.53
C GLN A 53 -0.34 -1.90 9.97
N PRO A 54 0.61 -2.29 10.85
CA PRO A 54 0.79 -3.71 11.16
C PRO A 54 -0.40 -4.36 11.85
N PHE A 55 -1.19 -3.57 12.59
CA PHE A 55 -2.37 -4.08 13.30
C PHE A 55 -3.54 -3.11 13.15
N SER A 56 -4.73 -3.70 13.21
CA SER A 56 -5.95 -2.95 13.52
C SER A 56 -6.11 -3.02 15.04
N SER A 57 -6.06 -1.87 15.70
CA SER A 57 -6.04 -1.80 17.16
C SER A 57 -7.31 -1.14 17.66
N VAL A 58 -7.99 -1.81 18.58
CA VAL A 58 -9.25 -1.34 19.16
C VAL A 58 -9.15 -1.39 20.67
N LYS A 59 -9.60 -0.34 21.32
CA LYS A 59 -9.69 -0.29 22.79
C LYS A 59 -11.15 -0.42 23.21
N SER A 60 -11.41 -1.35 24.11
CA SER A 60 -12.73 -1.54 24.72
C SER A 60 -12.56 -1.50 26.23
N GLY A 61 -13.07 -0.44 26.85
CA GLY A 61 -12.78 -0.18 28.26
C GLY A 61 -11.29 0.01 28.47
N ASP A 62 -10.67 -0.81 29.30
CA ASP A 62 -9.22 -0.75 29.55
C ASP A 62 -8.44 -1.79 28.75
N THR A 63 -9.12 -2.51 27.85
CA THR A 63 -8.52 -3.64 27.11
C THR A 63 -8.24 -3.23 25.66
N TRP A 64 -7.01 -3.42 25.22
CA TRP A 64 -6.62 -3.27 23.82
C TRP A 64 -6.65 -4.61 23.11
N THR A 65 -7.19 -4.62 21.90
CA THR A 65 -7.13 -5.78 21.00
C THR A 65 -6.41 -5.37 19.73
N HIS A 66 -5.35 -6.10 19.40
CA HIS A 66 -4.57 -5.87 18.19
C HIS A 66 -4.77 -7.06 17.24
N SER A 67 -5.35 -6.78 16.09
CA SER A 67 -5.58 -7.80 15.07
C SER A 67 -4.60 -7.58 13.92
N ALA A 68 -3.86 -8.61 13.54
CA ALA A 68 -2.87 -8.50 12.47
C ALA A 68 -3.53 -8.06 11.17
N THR A 69 -2.91 -7.11 10.49
CA THR A 69 -3.39 -6.61 9.20
C THR A 69 -3.23 -7.71 8.15
N ASP A 70 -4.31 -8.01 7.44
CA ASP A 70 -4.29 -8.98 6.35
C ASP A 70 -3.78 -8.28 5.08
N ILE A 71 -2.61 -8.69 4.60
CA ILE A 71 -2.01 -8.14 3.37
C ILE A 71 -2.11 -9.11 2.20
N SER A 72 -2.86 -10.19 2.35
CA SER A 72 -2.97 -11.22 1.29
C SER A 72 -3.54 -10.67 -0.02
N GLY A 73 -4.34 -9.61 0.05
CA GLY A 73 -4.90 -8.96 -1.13
C GLY A 73 -4.02 -7.86 -1.73
N GLU A 74 -2.86 -7.58 -1.14
CA GLU A 74 -1.96 -6.56 -1.64
C GLU A 74 -1.08 -7.09 -2.78
N ASP A 75 -0.57 -6.18 -3.60
CA ASP A 75 0.35 -6.56 -4.67
C ASP A 75 1.67 -7.08 -4.08
N ALA A 76 2.41 -7.87 -4.87
CA ALA A 76 3.62 -8.55 -4.39
C ALA A 76 4.68 -7.60 -3.85
N ASP A 77 4.87 -6.45 -4.49
CA ASP A 77 5.84 -5.45 -4.03
C ASP A 77 5.45 -4.84 -2.69
N VAL A 78 4.17 -4.57 -2.48
CA VAL A 78 3.66 -4.05 -1.21
C VAL A 78 3.81 -5.09 -0.11
N LYS A 79 3.49 -6.36 -0.40
CA LYS A 79 3.67 -7.45 0.56
C LYS A 79 5.12 -7.62 0.97
N ALA A 80 6.04 -7.51 0.02
CA ALA A 80 7.48 -7.62 0.29
C ALA A 80 7.95 -6.51 1.24
N VAL A 81 7.52 -5.28 1.01
CA VAL A 81 7.86 -4.14 1.86
C VAL A 81 7.29 -4.35 3.27
N ALA A 82 6.01 -4.72 3.37
CA ALA A 82 5.36 -4.95 4.65
C ALA A 82 6.06 -6.04 5.46
N THR A 83 6.41 -7.14 4.81
CA THR A 83 7.10 -8.25 5.46
C THR A 83 8.48 -7.82 5.97
N ALA A 84 9.20 -7.01 5.21
CA ALA A 84 10.51 -6.52 5.61
C ALA A 84 10.44 -5.50 6.76
N VAL A 85 9.43 -4.63 6.74
CA VAL A 85 9.28 -3.55 7.72
C VAL A 85 8.70 -4.04 9.03
N TRP A 86 7.68 -4.89 8.98
CA TRP A 86 6.93 -5.33 10.17
C TRP A 86 7.61 -6.51 10.85
N THR A 87 8.80 -6.27 11.37
CA THR A 87 9.53 -7.22 12.21
C THR A 87 8.82 -7.35 13.57
N ASP A 88 9.19 -8.37 14.34
CA ASP A 88 8.64 -8.54 15.69
C ASP A 88 8.88 -7.30 16.56
N THR A 89 10.05 -6.70 16.45
CA THR A 89 10.38 -5.49 17.20
C THR A 89 9.49 -4.31 16.79
N VAL A 90 9.30 -4.10 15.49
CA VAL A 90 8.46 -3.02 14.97
C VAL A 90 7.01 -3.24 15.38
N LYS A 91 6.52 -4.48 15.31
CA LYS A 91 5.15 -4.81 15.75
C LYS A 91 4.95 -4.51 17.23
N ALA A 92 5.93 -4.86 18.08
CA ALA A 92 5.86 -4.57 19.51
C ALA A 92 5.86 -3.07 19.76
N ASN A 93 6.69 -2.33 19.06
CA ASN A 93 6.75 -0.86 19.18
C ASN A 93 5.42 -0.23 18.77
N TYR A 94 4.78 -0.74 17.73
CA TYR A 94 3.47 -0.24 17.29
C TYR A 94 2.41 -0.44 18.37
N LYS A 95 2.35 -1.64 18.98
CA LYS A 95 1.39 -1.92 20.06
C LYS A 95 1.60 -0.98 21.23
N THR A 96 2.86 -0.78 21.64
CA THR A 96 3.21 0.14 22.73
C THR A 96 2.78 1.56 22.39
N PHE A 97 3.03 2.00 21.16
CA PHE A 97 2.62 3.32 20.71
C PHE A 97 1.09 3.51 20.79
N ARG A 98 0.34 2.54 20.28
CA ARG A 98 -1.13 2.61 20.30
C ARG A 98 -1.65 2.62 21.74
N GLU A 99 -1.10 1.79 22.59
CA GLU A 99 -1.54 1.68 23.99
C GLU A 99 -1.17 2.93 24.79
N SER A 100 -0.13 3.65 24.41
CA SER A 100 0.25 4.91 25.07
C SER A 100 -0.67 6.07 24.66
N GLN A 101 -1.48 5.90 23.63
CA GLN A 101 -2.46 6.91 23.18
C GLN A 101 -3.81 6.73 23.85
N SER A 102 -3.83 6.30 25.06
CA SER A 102 -5.03 5.92 25.82
C SER A 102 -5.90 7.11 26.20
N ILE A 103 -6.52 7.70 25.26
CA ILE A 103 -7.42 8.82 25.54
C ILE A 103 -8.86 8.37 25.37
#